data_eb9d7904fd4e1f14f5af221eeb13c395
#
_entry.id   eb9d7904fd4e1f14f5af221eeb13c395
#
_cell.length_a   1.000
_cell.length_b   1.000
_cell.length_c   1.000
_cell.angle_alpha   90.00
_cell.angle_beta   90.00
_cell.angle_gamma   90.00
#
_symmetry.space_group_name_H-M   'P 1'
#
loop_
_entity.id
_entity.type
_entity.pdbx_description
1 polymer ?
#
loop_
_entity_poly.entity_id
_entity_poly.type
_entity_poly.pdbx_seq_one_letter_code
_entity_poly.pdbx_strand_id
1 'polypeptide(L)'
;MKRHFLFYPSLSLLAIAACFALFFFPRHRMKVTALARPSTFAGENHFANVRQLTFGGTNAEAYFSADDRFLTFQHQGQFYDPATHANMGPAIPCDQIYTMRVPAPDEGGWSEFSEARMLSNGKGRTTCSYFFPASDRILYSSTFAAGDACPPPPDYSHGYVWPIYDTYSIYTAKRDGSDIHPLSMAPGYNAESTITRDGKHIVFTSTRNGDIDIYTMDADGSNVKQLTHELGYDGGPFWSYDGKKIVYRAEHPKTPEQVKDYKDLLARGLIRPGNLELWVMNADGSDKRQVTHNGAANFGPYWLPDGKRIIFASNMSDTKDPSGFDLYLINEDGTGLERITYYPGFDAFPMFSSDGKKLVWSSNRNGRAPHETNIFLADWVE
;
A
#
# COMPACT_ATOMS: atom_id res chain seq x y z
N MET A 1 20.07 -40.68 -53.45
CA MET A 1 19.47 -41.79 -54.20
C MET A 1 18.00 -41.89 -53.85
N LYS A 2 17.13 -41.69 -54.84
CA LYS A 2 15.78 -42.24 -55.14
C LYS A 2 14.76 -42.11 -53.96
N ARG A 3 13.72 -41.21 -54.05
CA ARG A 3 12.46 -41.31 -54.83
C ARG A 3 11.57 -42.46 -54.34
N HIS A 4 10.25 -42.31 -53.99
CA HIS A 4 9.07 -41.85 -54.73
C HIS A 4 7.92 -41.74 -53.72
N PHE A 5 7.04 -40.75 -53.68
CA PHE A 5 5.84 -40.41 -54.42
C PHE A 5 4.65 -41.37 -54.27
N LEU A 6 3.52 -40.77 -53.83
CA LEU A 6 2.15 -40.68 -54.31
C LEU A 6 1.17 -41.74 -53.72
N PHE A 7 -0.07 -41.48 -53.36
CA PHE A 7 -1.23 -40.86 -53.98
C PHE A 7 -2.41 -40.81 -53.00
N TYR A 8 -3.23 -39.78 -53.09
CA TYR A 8 -4.63 -39.74 -52.65
C TYR A 8 -5.54 -40.54 -53.59
N PRO A 9 -6.78 -40.95 -53.20
CA PRO A 9 -7.97 -40.16 -53.40
C PRO A 9 -9.10 -40.36 -52.33
N SER A 10 -9.80 -39.33 -52.00
CA SER A 10 -11.14 -38.82 -52.38
C SER A 10 -12.41 -39.60 -51.92
N LEU A 11 -13.24 -38.82 -51.22
CA LEU A 11 -14.71 -38.77 -51.16
C LEU A 11 -15.54 -40.01 -50.89
N SER A 12 -16.41 -39.92 -49.87
CA SER A 12 -17.87 -40.12 -50.00
C SER A 12 -18.64 -39.55 -48.82
N LEU A 13 -19.57 -38.63 -49.08
CA LEU A 13 -20.67 -38.21 -48.21
C LEU A 13 -21.61 -39.38 -47.96
N LEU A 14 -22.05 -39.53 -46.70
CA LEU A 14 -23.33 -40.14 -46.37
C LEU A 14 -23.94 -39.42 -45.15
N ALA A 15 -25.04 -38.71 -45.40
CA ALA A 15 -25.86 -38.08 -44.42
C ALA A 15 -26.73 -39.18 -43.73
N ILE A 16 -26.69 -39.21 -42.38
CA ILE A 16 -27.69 -39.89 -41.58
C ILE A 16 -28.21 -38.92 -40.54
N ALA A 17 -29.49 -38.54 -40.72
CA ALA A 17 -30.29 -37.85 -39.70
C ALA A 17 -30.61 -38.81 -38.59
N ALA A 18 -30.27 -38.46 -37.37
CA ALA A 18 -30.77 -39.14 -36.15
C ALA A 18 -31.18 -38.11 -35.10
N CYS A 19 -32.38 -38.32 -34.63
CA CYS A 19 -33.20 -37.55 -33.70
C CYS A 19 -32.46 -37.02 -32.48
N PHE A 20 -32.60 -35.70 -32.23
CA PHE A 20 -32.30 -35.07 -30.95
C PHE A 20 -33.38 -35.44 -29.94
N ALA A 21 -33.05 -36.33 -29.03
CA ALA A 21 -33.78 -36.49 -27.76
C ALA A 21 -33.09 -35.55 -26.75
N LEU A 22 -33.71 -34.40 -26.47
CA LEU A 22 -33.32 -33.48 -25.42
C LEU A 22 -33.53 -34.14 -24.04
N PHE A 23 -32.51 -34.74 -23.49
CA PHE A 23 -32.45 -35.03 -22.05
C PHE A 23 -32.08 -33.77 -21.30
N PHE A 24 -33.07 -33.10 -20.72
CA PHE A 24 -32.86 -32.11 -19.67
C PHE A 24 -32.33 -32.82 -18.43
N PHE A 25 -31.01 -32.87 -18.25
CA PHE A 25 -30.45 -33.12 -16.93
C PHE A 25 -30.46 -31.79 -16.16
N PRO A 26 -31.08 -31.74 -14.98
CA PRO A 26 -30.95 -30.60 -14.12
C PRO A 26 -29.47 -30.48 -13.74
N ARG A 27 -28.79 -29.41 -14.20
CA ARG A 27 -27.48 -29.05 -13.73
C ARG A 27 -27.59 -28.68 -12.25
N HIS A 28 -27.43 -29.66 -11.37
CA HIS A 28 -27.10 -29.40 -9.99
C HIS A 28 -25.73 -28.68 -10.02
N ARG A 29 -25.74 -27.35 -9.90
CA ARG A 29 -24.58 -26.61 -9.49
C ARG A 29 -24.26 -27.09 -8.07
N MET A 30 -23.33 -28.03 -7.93
CA MET A 30 -22.64 -28.18 -6.67
C MET A 30 -21.99 -26.80 -6.39
N LYS A 31 -22.52 -26.11 -5.39
CA LYS A 31 -21.79 -25.05 -4.73
C LYS A 31 -20.62 -25.76 -4.07
N VAL A 32 -19.47 -25.79 -4.72
CA VAL A 32 -18.21 -26.05 -4.06
C VAL A 32 -18.00 -24.83 -3.18
N THR A 33 -18.44 -24.94 -1.93
CA THR A 33 -17.97 -24.06 -0.86
C THR A 33 -16.49 -24.40 -0.71
N ALA A 34 -15.62 -23.70 -1.43
CA ALA A 34 -14.22 -23.62 -1.04
C ALA A 34 -14.27 -23.26 0.44
N LEU A 35 -13.65 -24.07 1.29
CA LEU A 35 -13.48 -23.77 2.70
C LEU A 35 -12.77 -22.41 2.72
N ALA A 36 -13.53 -21.35 3.03
CA ALA A 36 -12.98 -20.02 3.14
C ALA A 36 -11.90 -20.11 4.22
N ARG A 37 -10.65 -19.76 3.86
CA ARG A 37 -9.58 -19.66 4.85
C ARG A 37 -10.00 -18.62 5.88
N PRO A 38 -9.71 -18.83 7.17
CA PRO A 38 -10.10 -17.87 8.18
C PRO A 38 -9.52 -16.49 7.85
N SER A 39 -10.38 -15.48 7.84
CA SER A 39 -9.96 -14.08 7.65
C SER A 39 -9.57 -13.42 8.97
N THR A 40 -9.84 -14.07 10.11
CA THR A 40 -9.48 -13.65 11.48
C THR A 40 -8.75 -14.75 12.21
N PHE A 41 -7.91 -14.38 13.18
CA PHE A 41 -7.11 -15.25 14.01
C PHE A 41 -7.46 -15.07 15.49
N ALA A 42 -7.15 -16.08 16.32
CA ALA A 42 -7.41 -15.99 17.76
C ALA A 42 -6.61 -14.82 18.35
N GLY A 43 -7.28 -13.94 19.09
CA GLY A 43 -6.72 -12.71 19.63
C GLY A 43 -7.07 -11.44 18.85
N GLU A 44 -7.56 -11.54 17.63
CA GLU A 44 -8.01 -10.39 16.81
C GLU A 44 -9.41 -9.91 17.25
N ASN A 45 -9.55 -9.47 18.50
CA ASN A 45 -10.84 -9.16 19.12
C ASN A 45 -11.47 -7.85 18.61
N HIS A 46 -10.68 -7.00 17.98
CA HIS A 46 -11.14 -5.72 17.42
C HIS A 46 -11.78 -5.85 16.03
N PHE A 47 -11.82 -7.05 15.45
CA PHE A 47 -12.29 -7.25 14.08
C PHE A 47 -13.64 -7.97 14.03
N ALA A 48 -14.59 -7.35 13.34
CA ALA A 48 -15.81 -7.99 12.86
C ALA A 48 -15.91 -7.89 11.33
N ASN A 49 -16.61 -8.81 10.70
CA ASN A 49 -16.91 -8.79 9.27
C ASN A 49 -15.68 -8.59 8.36
N VAL A 50 -14.58 -9.27 8.66
CA VAL A 50 -13.34 -9.15 7.87
C VAL A 50 -13.57 -9.61 6.44
N ARG A 51 -13.21 -8.75 5.48
CA ARG A 51 -13.33 -8.99 4.04
C ARG A 51 -12.02 -8.73 3.34
N GLN A 52 -11.64 -9.62 2.43
CA GLN A 52 -10.53 -9.42 1.51
C GLN A 52 -11.04 -8.68 0.28
N LEU A 53 -10.41 -7.57 -0.08
CA LEU A 53 -10.85 -6.69 -1.17
C LEU A 53 -10.06 -6.87 -2.46
N THR A 54 -8.80 -7.35 -2.40
CA THR A 54 -7.96 -7.58 -3.59
C THR A 54 -7.47 -9.02 -3.65
N PHE A 55 -7.11 -9.50 -4.83
CA PHE A 55 -6.69 -10.87 -5.08
C PHE A 55 -5.60 -10.90 -6.13
N GLY A 56 -4.40 -11.31 -5.68
CA GLY A 56 -3.23 -11.43 -6.54
C GLY A 56 -2.37 -10.18 -6.64
N GLY A 57 -1.11 -10.37 -6.96
CA GLY A 57 -0.09 -9.33 -6.98
C GLY A 57 0.31 -8.86 -5.59
N THR A 58 0.97 -7.71 -5.54
CA THR A 58 1.33 -7.01 -4.30
C THR A 58 0.47 -5.76 -4.18
N ASN A 59 -0.38 -5.70 -3.15
CA ASN A 59 -1.27 -4.58 -2.88
C ASN A 59 -0.91 -3.99 -1.53
N ALA A 60 -0.72 -2.68 -1.45
CA ALA A 60 -0.30 -1.99 -0.24
C ALA A 60 -0.86 -0.57 -0.16
N GLU A 61 -0.74 0.02 1.04
CA GLU A 61 -1.03 1.44 1.29
C GLU A 61 -2.43 1.86 0.83
N ALA A 62 -3.45 1.13 1.32
CA ALA A 62 -4.83 1.47 1.04
C ALA A 62 -5.34 2.56 1.99
N TYR A 63 -5.83 3.66 1.44
CA TYR A 63 -6.27 4.82 2.19
C TYR A 63 -7.67 5.25 1.79
N PHE A 64 -8.51 5.57 2.78
CA PHE A 64 -9.88 6.03 2.55
C PHE A 64 -9.95 7.43 1.95
N SER A 65 -10.95 7.66 1.11
CA SER A 65 -11.42 9.01 0.80
C SER A 65 -12.06 9.66 2.03
N ALA A 66 -12.13 10.99 2.05
CA ALA A 66 -12.68 11.73 3.20
C ALA A 66 -14.15 11.39 3.52
N ASP A 67 -14.90 10.88 2.55
CA ASP A 67 -16.29 10.41 2.68
C ASP A 67 -16.41 8.89 2.90
N ASP A 68 -15.28 8.20 3.10
CA ASP A 68 -15.16 6.75 3.34
C ASP A 68 -15.73 5.85 2.23
N ARG A 69 -16.05 6.42 1.05
CA ARG A 69 -16.69 5.66 -0.04
C ARG A 69 -15.71 5.03 -1.01
N PHE A 70 -14.46 5.46 -1.02
CA PHE A 70 -13.42 4.95 -1.91
C PHE A 70 -12.15 4.65 -1.14
N LEU A 71 -11.36 3.72 -1.70
CA LEU A 71 -9.98 3.47 -1.33
C LEU A 71 -9.09 3.84 -2.50
N THR A 72 -7.93 4.41 -2.23
CA THR A 72 -6.78 4.42 -3.14
C THR A 72 -5.74 3.47 -2.59
N PHE A 73 -5.00 2.78 -3.47
CA PHE A 73 -3.94 1.84 -3.07
C PHE A 73 -2.94 1.66 -4.20
N GLN A 74 -1.77 1.15 -3.88
CA GLN A 74 -0.80 0.75 -4.89
C GLN A 74 -0.90 -0.75 -5.18
N HIS A 75 -0.68 -1.11 -6.45
CA HIS A 75 -0.71 -2.47 -6.95
C HIS A 75 0.43 -2.72 -7.94
N GLN A 76 1.06 -3.89 -7.78
CA GLN A 76 2.03 -4.46 -8.71
C GLN A 76 1.69 -5.93 -8.95
N GLY A 77 1.98 -6.45 -10.14
CA GLY A 77 1.73 -7.84 -10.48
C GLY A 77 0.42 -8.03 -11.23
N GLN A 78 -0.28 -9.11 -10.97
CA GLN A 78 -1.48 -9.48 -11.70
C GLN A 78 -2.61 -9.88 -10.75
N PHE A 79 -3.76 -9.25 -10.94
CA PHE A 79 -4.99 -9.69 -10.26
C PHE A 79 -5.49 -11.02 -10.81
N TYR A 80 -6.22 -11.76 -10.01
CA TYR A 80 -6.98 -12.93 -10.44
C TYR A 80 -8.43 -12.89 -9.93
N ASP A 81 -9.32 -13.49 -10.68
CA ASP A 81 -10.71 -13.73 -10.24
C ASP A 81 -10.70 -14.80 -9.14
N PRO A 82 -11.19 -14.49 -7.94
CA PRO A 82 -11.12 -15.41 -6.81
C PRO A 82 -12.01 -16.65 -6.93
N ALA A 83 -13.07 -16.59 -7.75
CA ALA A 83 -13.96 -17.71 -7.95
C ALA A 83 -13.44 -18.71 -9.00
N THR A 84 -12.80 -18.20 -10.05
CA THR A 84 -12.30 -19.00 -11.17
C THR A 84 -10.79 -19.18 -11.15
N HIS A 85 -10.07 -18.33 -10.40
CA HIS A 85 -8.61 -18.23 -10.37
C HIS A 85 -7.97 -17.83 -11.70
N ALA A 86 -8.76 -17.33 -12.63
CA ALA A 86 -8.27 -16.81 -13.90
C ALA A 86 -7.60 -15.45 -13.70
N ASN A 87 -6.49 -15.22 -14.39
CA ASN A 87 -5.82 -13.93 -14.39
C ASN A 87 -6.71 -12.85 -15.00
N MET A 88 -6.71 -11.67 -14.39
CA MET A 88 -7.48 -10.51 -14.80
C MET A 88 -6.55 -9.40 -15.31
N GLY A 89 -6.69 -9.03 -16.57
CA GLY A 89 -5.87 -7.99 -17.19
C GLY A 89 -4.38 -8.36 -17.37
N PRO A 90 -3.54 -7.41 -17.77
CA PRO A 90 -2.10 -7.61 -17.90
C PRO A 90 -1.41 -7.55 -16.53
N ALA A 91 -0.25 -8.19 -16.41
CA ALA A 91 0.62 -8.00 -15.25
C ALA A 91 1.23 -6.59 -15.24
N ILE A 92 1.19 -5.94 -14.10
CA ILE A 92 1.75 -4.59 -13.88
C ILE A 92 3.19 -4.75 -13.36
N PRO A 93 4.20 -4.24 -14.08
CA PRO A 93 5.60 -4.55 -13.78
C PRO A 93 6.15 -3.88 -12.52
N CYS A 94 5.59 -2.74 -12.12
CA CYS A 94 5.90 -2.04 -10.86
C CYS A 94 4.69 -1.27 -10.36
N ASP A 95 4.76 -0.84 -9.10
CA ASP A 95 3.62 -0.22 -8.43
C ASP A 95 2.96 0.88 -9.26
N GLN A 96 1.64 0.79 -9.37
CA GLN A 96 0.76 1.79 -9.94
C GLN A 96 -0.37 2.08 -8.96
N ILE A 97 -0.93 3.29 -9.03
CA ILE A 97 -2.01 3.69 -8.14
C ILE A 97 -3.37 3.28 -8.72
N TYR A 98 -4.16 2.65 -7.87
CA TYR A 98 -5.52 2.21 -8.15
C TYR A 98 -6.51 2.84 -7.20
N THR A 99 -7.76 2.86 -7.57
CA THR A 99 -8.89 3.17 -6.70
C THR A 99 -9.97 2.10 -6.82
N MET A 100 -10.70 1.90 -5.74
CA MET A 100 -11.91 1.08 -5.70
C MET A 100 -12.95 1.71 -4.80
N ARG A 101 -14.22 1.33 -4.99
CA ARG A 101 -15.29 1.67 -4.05
C ARG A 101 -15.18 0.82 -2.78
N VAL A 102 -15.44 1.42 -1.63
CA VAL A 102 -15.60 0.67 -0.38
C VAL A 102 -16.93 -0.08 -0.44
N PRO A 103 -16.93 -1.42 -0.29
CA PRO A 103 -18.16 -2.19 -0.37
C PRO A 103 -19.12 -1.88 0.78
N ALA A 104 -20.43 -1.82 0.49
CA ALA A 104 -21.43 -1.70 1.53
C ALA A 104 -21.53 -3.00 2.36
N PRO A 105 -22.02 -2.94 3.61
CA PRO A 105 -22.06 -4.12 4.50
C PRO A 105 -22.88 -5.30 3.96
N ASP A 106 -23.91 -5.03 3.16
CA ASP A 106 -24.83 -5.99 2.57
C ASP A 106 -24.42 -6.42 1.15
N GLU A 107 -23.40 -5.78 0.57
CA GLU A 107 -22.83 -6.18 -0.70
C GLU A 107 -21.89 -7.37 -0.49
N GLY A 108 -22.37 -8.56 -0.80
CA GLY A 108 -21.62 -9.81 -0.69
C GLY A 108 -20.72 -10.04 -1.87
N GLY A 109 -19.43 -9.82 -1.72
CA GLY A 109 -18.39 -10.45 -2.56
C GLY A 109 -17.99 -9.71 -3.83
N TRP A 110 -17.29 -10.34 -4.60
CA TRP A 110 -16.43 -10.31 -5.77
C TRP A 110 -16.83 -9.48 -7.00
N SER A 111 -18.11 -9.11 -7.21
CA SER A 111 -18.54 -8.24 -8.32
C SER A 111 -17.92 -6.84 -8.25
N GLU A 112 -17.45 -6.44 -7.08
CA GLU A 112 -16.88 -5.13 -6.82
C GLU A 112 -15.41 -5.03 -7.20
N PHE A 113 -14.72 -6.15 -7.27
CA PHE A 113 -13.33 -6.20 -7.71
C PHE A 113 -13.15 -5.73 -9.17
N SER A 114 -14.18 -5.91 -10.00
CA SER A 114 -14.22 -5.38 -11.37
C SER A 114 -14.20 -3.85 -11.43
N GLU A 115 -14.39 -3.17 -10.28
CA GLU A 115 -14.37 -1.71 -10.19
C GLU A 115 -13.01 -1.12 -9.77
N ALA A 116 -12.00 -1.94 -9.45
CA ALA A 116 -10.63 -1.45 -9.24
C ALA A 116 -10.09 -0.85 -10.52
N ARG A 117 -9.74 0.45 -10.50
CA ARG A 117 -9.31 1.19 -11.67
C ARG A 117 -7.96 1.85 -11.42
N MET A 118 -7.05 1.71 -12.38
CA MET A 118 -5.78 2.44 -12.36
C MET A 118 -6.02 3.93 -12.51
N LEU A 119 -5.42 4.74 -11.61
CA LEU A 119 -5.44 6.20 -11.63
C LEU A 119 -4.13 6.79 -12.17
N SER A 120 -3.01 6.14 -11.92
CA SER A 120 -1.72 6.55 -12.48
C SER A 120 -1.65 6.24 -13.98
N ASN A 121 -0.66 6.82 -14.64
CA ASN A 121 -0.54 6.74 -16.11
C ASN A 121 0.08 5.44 -16.64
N GLY A 122 0.37 4.47 -15.77
CA GLY A 122 0.98 3.19 -16.13
C GLY A 122 2.49 3.25 -16.43
N LYS A 123 3.13 4.40 -16.19
CA LYS A 123 4.55 4.64 -16.48
C LYS A 123 5.35 4.83 -15.20
N GLY A 124 6.63 4.43 -15.23
CA GLY A 124 7.51 4.49 -14.08
C GLY A 124 6.94 3.70 -12.90
N ARG A 125 7.39 4.00 -11.69
CA ARG A 125 6.85 3.48 -10.43
C ARG A 125 6.07 4.58 -9.72
N THR A 126 4.89 4.28 -9.20
CA THR A 126 4.08 5.20 -8.39
C THR A 126 3.83 4.64 -7.01
N THR A 127 3.74 5.50 -5.98
CA THR A 127 3.57 5.08 -4.58
C THR A 127 2.83 6.14 -3.77
N CYS A 128 2.40 5.78 -2.55
CA CYS A 128 1.95 6.68 -1.50
C CYS A 128 0.87 7.67 -1.98
N SER A 129 -0.24 7.14 -2.48
CA SER A 129 -1.36 7.98 -2.92
C SER A 129 -2.26 8.38 -1.76
N TYR A 130 -2.87 9.57 -1.84
CA TYR A 130 -3.83 10.04 -0.85
C TYR A 130 -4.91 10.90 -1.51
N PHE A 131 -6.12 10.90 -0.95
CA PHE A 131 -7.21 11.72 -1.49
C PHE A 131 -7.13 13.16 -1.00
N PHE A 132 -7.38 14.12 -1.88
CA PHE A 132 -7.69 15.47 -1.46
C PHE A 132 -9.09 15.49 -0.83
N PRO A 133 -9.25 16.01 0.39
CA PRO A 133 -10.56 16.22 0.99
C PRO A 133 -11.40 17.20 0.16
N ALA A 134 -12.70 16.95 0.08
CA ALA A 134 -13.68 17.83 -0.60
C ALA A 134 -13.33 18.20 -2.06
N SER A 135 -12.51 17.41 -2.75
CA SER A 135 -12.19 17.62 -4.17
C SER A 135 -12.19 16.31 -4.94
N ASP A 136 -12.22 16.40 -6.27
CA ASP A 136 -12.11 15.25 -7.18
C ASP A 136 -10.65 14.96 -7.54
N ARG A 137 -9.74 15.06 -6.57
CA ARG A 137 -8.31 14.87 -6.81
C ARG A 137 -7.67 13.90 -5.83
N ILE A 138 -6.56 13.34 -6.28
CA ILE A 138 -5.61 12.56 -5.49
C ILE A 138 -4.22 13.18 -5.58
N LEU A 139 -3.35 12.89 -4.62
CA LEU A 139 -1.92 13.09 -4.73
C LEU A 139 -1.22 11.72 -4.72
N TYR A 140 -0.06 11.63 -5.34
CA TYR A 140 0.80 10.45 -5.35
C TYR A 140 2.22 10.83 -5.77
N SER A 141 3.17 9.96 -5.47
CA SER A 141 4.56 10.13 -5.91
C SER A 141 4.87 9.20 -7.08
N SER A 142 5.63 9.68 -8.07
CA SER A 142 5.97 8.88 -9.25
C SER A 142 7.31 9.25 -9.85
N THR A 143 7.94 8.26 -10.50
CA THR A 143 9.18 8.39 -11.27
C THR A 143 8.96 8.60 -12.76
N PHE A 144 7.71 8.70 -13.24
CA PHE A 144 7.40 8.68 -14.69
C PHE A 144 8.03 9.84 -15.48
N ALA A 145 8.35 10.96 -14.83
CA ALA A 145 9.02 12.08 -15.50
C ALA A 145 10.48 11.76 -15.89
N ALA A 146 11.10 10.78 -15.23
CA ALA A 146 12.44 10.31 -15.59
C ALA A 146 12.43 9.21 -16.66
N GLY A 147 11.27 8.61 -16.94
CA GLY A 147 11.11 7.59 -17.98
C GLY A 147 9.91 6.69 -17.75
N ASP A 148 9.52 5.98 -18.81
CA ASP A 148 8.35 5.09 -18.81
C ASP A 148 8.63 3.75 -18.11
N ALA A 149 9.89 3.32 -18.03
CA ALA A 149 10.26 2.04 -17.44
C ALA A 149 10.26 2.05 -15.91
N CYS A 150 10.05 0.88 -15.33
CA CYS A 150 10.25 0.71 -13.88
C CYS A 150 11.71 0.99 -13.51
N PRO A 151 11.98 1.72 -12.42
CA PRO A 151 13.33 1.82 -11.88
C PRO A 151 13.89 0.43 -11.56
N PRO A 152 15.20 0.19 -11.73
CA PRO A 152 15.79 -1.09 -11.39
C PRO A 152 15.65 -1.39 -9.90
N PRO A 153 15.48 -2.68 -9.50
CA PRO A 153 15.49 -3.04 -8.08
C PRO A 153 16.86 -2.75 -7.46
N PRO A 154 16.91 -2.48 -6.14
CA PRO A 154 18.18 -2.28 -5.46
C PRO A 154 19.01 -3.56 -5.41
N ASP A 155 20.32 -3.40 -5.20
CA ASP A 155 21.24 -4.50 -4.92
C ASP A 155 21.09 -4.97 -3.46
N TYR A 156 20.55 -6.17 -3.27
CA TYR A 156 20.36 -6.80 -1.96
C TYR A 156 21.58 -7.61 -1.47
N SER A 157 22.71 -7.62 -2.19
CA SER A 157 23.89 -8.43 -1.82
C SER A 157 24.47 -8.09 -0.44
N HIS A 158 24.19 -6.88 0.06
CA HIS A 158 24.61 -6.39 1.37
C HIS A 158 23.51 -6.33 2.42
N GLY A 159 22.44 -7.11 2.24
CA GLY A 159 21.28 -7.18 3.13
C GLY A 159 20.06 -6.43 2.62
N TYR A 160 19.01 -6.40 3.45
CA TYR A 160 17.76 -5.74 3.10
C TYR A 160 17.91 -4.22 3.13
N VAL A 161 17.57 -3.56 2.02
CA VAL A 161 17.62 -2.11 1.86
C VAL A 161 16.39 -1.62 1.08
N TRP A 162 16.01 -0.36 1.29
CA TRP A 162 15.00 0.31 0.48
C TRP A 162 15.67 1.28 -0.50
N PRO A 163 15.19 1.32 -1.75
CA PRO A 163 15.63 2.31 -2.71
C PRO A 163 14.96 3.66 -2.42
N ILE A 164 15.76 4.70 -2.38
CA ILE A 164 15.36 6.11 -2.33
C ILE A 164 15.63 6.68 -3.72
N TYR A 165 14.71 6.39 -4.68
CA TYR A 165 14.88 6.88 -6.05
C TYR A 165 14.78 8.40 -6.09
N ASP A 166 15.84 9.06 -6.48
CA ASP A 166 15.94 10.53 -6.63
C ASP A 166 15.07 11.11 -7.74
N THR A 167 14.43 10.24 -8.49
CA THR A 167 13.49 10.57 -9.56
C THR A 167 12.03 10.67 -9.12
N TYR A 168 11.73 10.36 -7.85
CA TYR A 168 10.39 10.55 -7.33
C TYR A 168 10.02 12.02 -7.19
N SER A 169 8.90 12.39 -7.78
CA SER A 169 8.25 13.70 -7.66
C SER A 169 6.79 13.54 -7.23
N ILE A 170 6.25 14.55 -6.56
CA ILE A 170 4.86 14.56 -6.09
C ILE A 170 3.95 15.16 -7.15
N TYR A 171 2.88 14.47 -7.47
CA TYR A 171 1.86 14.85 -8.45
C TYR A 171 0.47 14.88 -7.84
N THR A 172 -0.42 15.64 -8.45
CA THR A 172 -1.85 15.55 -8.24
C THR A 172 -2.54 15.21 -9.57
N ALA A 173 -3.63 14.45 -9.50
CA ALA A 173 -4.46 14.09 -10.65
C ALA A 173 -5.95 14.06 -10.23
N LYS A 174 -6.86 14.10 -11.20
CA LYS A 174 -8.27 13.81 -10.93
C LYS A 174 -8.46 12.33 -10.61
N ARG A 175 -9.55 12.00 -9.92
CA ARG A 175 -9.90 10.61 -9.58
C ARG A 175 -10.20 9.72 -10.80
N ASP A 176 -10.30 10.28 -11.98
CA ASP A 176 -10.40 9.54 -13.25
C ASP A 176 -9.04 9.27 -13.90
N GLY A 177 -7.95 9.72 -13.27
CA GLY A 177 -6.58 9.60 -13.77
C GLY A 177 -6.17 10.70 -14.75
N SER A 178 -7.06 11.64 -15.08
CA SER A 178 -6.77 12.78 -15.96
C SER A 178 -6.14 13.96 -15.19
N ASP A 179 -5.74 14.99 -15.94
CA ASP A 179 -5.31 16.28 -15.39
C ASP A 179 -4.17 16.15 -14.38
N ILE A 180 -3.10 15.45 -14.77
CA ILE A 180 -1.91 15.22 -13.94
C ILE A 180 -1.07 16.50 -13.91
N HIS A 181 -0.78 17.01 -12.71
CA HIS A 181 0.07 18.17 -12.47
C HIS A 181 1.14 17.88 -11.42
N PRO A 182 2.38 18.37 -11.59
CA PRO A 182 3.39 18.31 -10.54
C PRO A 182 3.04 19.28 -9.41
N LEU A 183 3.21 18.82 -8.15
CA LEU A 183 3.18 19.66 -6.95
C LEU A 183 4.59 19.96 -6.43
N SER A 184 5.51 19.00 -6.53
CA SER A 184 6.91 19.18 -6.18
C SER A 184 7.79 18.39 -7.13
N MET A 185 8.68 19.11 -7.83
CA MET A 185 9.71 18.55 -8.71
C MET A 185 11.13 18.99 -8.27
N ALA A 186 11.33 19.24 -6.99
CA ALA A 186 12.67 19.51 -6.47
C ALA A 186 13.57 18.28 -6.70
N PRO A 187 14.88 18.46 -6.94
CA PRO A 187 15.81 17.35 -7.04
C PRO A 187 15.77 16.44 -5.81
N GLY A 188 16.04 15.15 -6.02
CA GLY A 188 16.05 14.13 -4.98
C GLY A 188 14.71 13.44 -4.81
N TYR A 189 14.65 12.53 -3.85
CA TYR A 189 13.44 11.79 -3.47
C TYR A 189 12.38 12.74 -2.91
N ASN A 190 11.18 12.71 -3.45
CA ASN A 190 10.02 13.44 -2.92
C ASN A 190 8.82 12.51 -2.93
N ALA A 191 8.43 11.98 -1.77
CA ALA A 191 7.37 10.95 -1.66
C ALA A 191 6.68 10.96 -0.29
N GLU A 192 5.87 9.93 -0.04
CA GLU A 192 5.16 9.67 1.21
C GLU A 192 4.27 10.85 1.64
N SER A 193 3.60 11.46 0.67
CA SER A 193 2.83 12.68 0.90
C SER A 193 1.41 12.40 1.39
N THR A 194 1.00 13.11 2.44
CA THR A 194 -0.39 13.13 2.95
C THR A 194 -0.87 14.56 3.13
N ILE A 195 -2.19 14.78 3.16
CA ILE A 195 -2.79 16.11 3.26
C ILE A 195 -3.69 16.22 4.49
N THR A 196 -3.74 17.41 5.10
CA THR A 196 -4.67 17.71 6.21
C THR A 196 -6.12 17.52 5.80
N ARG A 197 -6.99 17.23 6.76
CA ARG A 197 -8.44 17.04 6.50
C ARG A 197 -9.15 18.29 6.01
N ASP A 198 -8.62 19.49 6.27
CA ASP A 198 -9.12 20.74 5.70
C ASP A 198 -8.60 21.00 4.27
N GLY A 199 -7.72 20.11 3.78
CA GLY A 199 -7.20 20.17 2.41
C GLY A 199 -6.18 21.28 2.14
N LYS A 200 -5.57 21.88 3.17
CA LYS A 200 -4.71 23.04 2.99
C LYS A 200 -3.21 22.76 3.00
N HIS A 201 -2.77 21.76 3.77
CA HIS A 201 -1.34 21.52 3.96
C HIS A 201 -0.99 20.07 3.65
N ILE A 202 0.07 19.88 2.90
CA ILE A 202 0.66 18.58 2.57
C ILE A 202 1.92 18.42 3.42
N VAL A 203 2.11 17.24 4.05
CA VAL A 203 3.35 16.81 4.66
C VAL A 203 3.95 15.71 3.78
N PHE A 204 5.28 15.65 3.64
CA PHE A 204 5.96 14.69 2.78
C PHE A 204 7.41 14.48 3.19
N THR A 205 8.02 13.41 2.68
CA THR A 205 9.44 13.09 2.86
C THR A 205 10.23 13.58 1.65
N SER A 206 11.41 14.18 1.88
CA SER A 206 12.27 14.64 0.79
C SER A 206 13.77 14.61 1.13
N THR A 207 14.60 14.35 0.12
CA THR A 207 16.07 14.42 0.22
C THR A 207 16.65 15.69 -0.39
N ARG A 208 15.84 16.72 -0.63
CA ARG A 208 16.26 17.96 -1.33
C ARG A 208 17.43 18.70 -0.68
N ASN A 209 17.67 18.51 0.60
CA ASN A 209 18.80 19.10 1.35
C ASN A 209 19.94 18.10 1.61
N GLY A 210 19.91 16.91 0.99
CA GLY A 210 20.98 15.91 1.09
C GLY A 210 20.78 14.89 2.22
N ASP A 211 19.72 15.00 3.03
CA ASP A 211 19.29 14.02 4.03
C ASP A 211 17.80 13.68 3.85
N ILE A 212 17.33 12.64 4.52
CA ILE A 212 15.92 12.23 4.45
C ILE A 212 15.14 12.92 5.55
N ASP A 213 14.45 13.99 5.18
CA ASP A 213 13.74 14.86 6.11
C ASP A 213 12.26 15.02 5.77
N ILE A 214 11.49 15.45 6.77
CA ILE A 214 10.07 15.79 6.63
C ILE A 214 9.91 17.26 6.29
N TYR A 215 9.05 17.52 5.32
CA TYR A 215 8.69 18.84 4.84
C TYR A 215 7.19 19.02 4.84
N THR A 216 6.75 20.27 4.90
CA THR A 216 5.36 20.68 4.60
C THR A 216 5.34 21.64 3.42
N MET A 217 4.18 21.70 2.75
CA MET A 217 3.86 22.70 1.72
C MET A 217 2.36 22.97 1.73
N ASP A 218 1.94 24.06 1.11
CA ASP A 218 0.52 24.29 0.85
C ASP A 218 -0.01 23.30 -0.20
N ALA A 219 -1.32 23.15 -0.27
CA ALA A 219 -1.97 22.17 -1.16
C ALA A 219 -1.70 22.41 -2.66
N ASP A 220 -1.25 23.60 -3.04
CA ASP A 220 -0.84 23.98 -4.39
C ASP A 220 0.65 23.75 -4.68
N GLY A 221 1.41 23.24 -3.70
CA GLY A 221 2.85 23.00 -3.79
C GLY A 221 3.74 24.18 -3.37
N SER A 222 3.14 25.32 -3.00
CA SER A 222 3.87 26.51 -2.54
C SER A 222 4.27 26.43 -1.06
N ASN A 223 5.04 27.39 -0.57
CA ASN A 223 5.41 27.57 0.84
C ASN A 223 6.08 26.37 1.48
N VAL A 224 6.99 25.71 0.76
CA VAL A 224 7.72 24.53 1.25
C VAL A 224 8.58 24.89 2.45
N LYS A 225 8.41 24.13 3.56
CA LYS A 225 9.14 24.29 4.82
C LYS A 225 9.67 22.94 5.30
N GLN A 226 10.94 22.89 5.68
CA GLN A 226 11.57 21.74 6.34
C GLN A 226 11.20 21.73 7.83
N LEU A 227 10.82 20.53 8.35
CA LEU A 227 10.43 20.33 9.75
C LEU A 227 11.46 19.55 10.57
N THR A 228 12.20 18.61 9.95
CA THR A 228 13.26 17.84 10.61
C THR A 228 14.62 18.20 10.03
N HIS A 229 15.70 18.03 10.83
CA HIS A 229 17.05 18.47 10.48
C HIS A 229 18.14 17.57 11.09
N GLU A 230 17.74 16.52 11.81
CA GLU A 230 18.68 15.62 12.45
C GLU A 230 19.20 14.60 11.43
N LEU A 231 20.52 14.31 11.46
CA LEU A 231 21.09 13.32 10.55
C LEU A 231 20.44 11.97 10.73
N GLY A 232 19.84 11.44 9.66
CA GLY A 232 19.18 10.15 9.68
C GLY A 232 17.95 10.10 8.80
N TYR A 233 17.15 9.06 8.99
CA TYR A 233 15.89 8.88 8.29
C TYR A 233 14.76 9.48 9.11
N ASP A 234 14.06 10.44 8.55
CA ASP A 234 12.76 10.95 9.00
C ASP A 234 11.76 10.82 7.84
N GLY A 235 10.75 9.95 7.95
CA GLY A 235 9.84 9.71 6.82
C GLY A 235 8.50 9.09 7.17
N GLY A 236 7.64 8.90 6.16
CA GLY A 236 6.31 8.33 6.28
C GLY A 236 5.37 9.13 7.17
N PRO A 237 5.27 10.47 7.00
CA PRO A 237 4.52 11.33 7.91
C PRO A 237 3.01 11.28 7.65
N PHE A 238 2.22 11.30 8.75
CA PHE A 238 0.76 11.42 8.71
C PHE A 238 0.26 12.50 9.66
N TRP A 239 -0.66 13.31 9.17
CA TRP A 239 -1.34 14.31 9.97
C TRP A 239 -2.29 13.69 11.00
N SER A 240 -2.37 14.28 12.20
CA SER A 240 -3.48 14.04 13.12
C SER A 240 -4.81 14.54 12.53
N TYR A 241 -5.93 14.02 13.03
CA TYR A 241 -7.25 14.37 12.51
C TYR A 241 -7.56 15.87 12.59
N ASP A 242 -7.04 16.57 13.59
CA ASP A 242 -7.21 18.02 13.77
C ASP A 242 -6.13 18.85 13.05
N GLY A 243 -5.17 18.19 12.38
CA GLY A 243 -4.09 18.84 11.64
C GLY A 243 -3.03 19.54 12.51
N LYS A 244 -3.02 19.29 13.83
CA LYS A 244 -2.08 19.97 14.74
C LYS A 244 -0.80 19.22 15.01
N LYS A 245 -0.79 17.91 14.73
CA LYS A 245 0.36 17.03 14.97
C LYS A 245 0.67 16.20 13.72
N ILE A 246 1.90 15.71 13.68
CA ILE A 246 2.40 14.78 12.67
C ILE A 246 3.00 13.59 13.40
N VAL A 247 2.57 12.36 13.05
CA VAL A 247 3.27 11.13 13.41
C VAL A 247 4.15 10.72 12.25
N TYR A 248 5.35 10.22 12.52
CA TYR A 248 6.32 9.79 11.53
C TYR A 248 7.22 8.70 12.10
N ARG A 249 8.02 8.07 11.28
CA ARG A 249 9.03 7.10 11.69
C ARG A 249 10.43 7.68 11.48
N ALA A 250 11.34 7.38 12.40
CA ALA A 250 12.70 7.89 12.32
C ALA A 250 13.75 6.92 12.87
N GLU A 251 14.95 7.02 12.29
CA GLU A 251 16.17 6.39 12.78
C GLU A 251 17.33 7.37 12.65
N HIS A 252 17.92 7.74 13.79
CA HIS A 252 19.06 8.65 13.82
C HIS A 252 20.33 7.87 14.23
N PRO A 253 21.35 7.76 13.34
CA PRO A 253 22.57 7.03 13.61
C PRO A 253 23.37 7.68 14.74
N LYS A 254 23.79 6.89 15.75
CA LYS A 254 24.42 7.39 16.97
C LYS A 254 25.93 7.14 17.05
N THR A 255 26.43 6.10 16.35
CA THR A 255 27.86 5.77 16.35
C THR A 255 28.52 6.17 15.04
N PRO A 256 29.85 6.39 15.02
CA PRO A 256 30.56 6.69 13.78
C PRO A 256 30.32 5.64 12.67
N GLU A 257 30.20 4.37 13.05
CA GLU A 257 29.96 3.25 12.12
C GLU A 257 28.56 3.36 11.51
N GLN A 258 27.54 3.63 12.34
CA GLN A 258 26.15 3.84 11.87
C GLN A 258 26.05 5.05 10.97
N VAL A 259 26.69 6.16 11.34
CA VAL A 259 26.75 7.39 10.51
C VAL A 259 27.40 7.09 9.15
N LYS A 260 28.48 6.31 9.16
CA LYS A 260 29.16 5.93 7.92
C LYS A 260 28.25 5.04 7.04
N ASP A 261 27.64 3.98 7.61
CA ASP A 261 26.75 3.07 6.85
C ASP A 261 25.56 3.84 6.27
N TYR A 262 24.91 4.70 7.06
CA TYR A 262 23.81 5.53 6.61
C TYR A 262 24.22 6.43 5.42
N LYS A 263 25.31 7.17 5.54
CA LYS A 263 25.79 8.08 4.48
C LYS A 263 26.22 7.32 3.22
N ASP A 264 26.89 6.18 3.38
CA ASP A 264 27.34 5.33 2.26
C ASP A 264 26.13 4.73 1.50
N LEU A 265 25.07 4.36 2.22
CA LEU A 265 23.83 3.89 1.62
C LEU A 265 23.08 5.03 0.93
N LEU A 266 22.87 6.15 1.62
CA LEU A 266 22.16 7.30 1.07
C LEU A 266 22.82 7.85 -0.20
N ALA A 267 24.16 7.90 -0.24
CA ALA A 267 24.91 8.28 -1.44
C ALA A 267 24.68 7.35 -2.64
N ARG A 268 24.14 6.14 -2.42
CA ARG A 268 23.73 5.17 -3.43
C ARG A 268 22.21 5.13 -3.63
N GLY A 269 21.48 6.07 -3.02
CA GLY A 269 20.01 6.08 -3.05
C GLY A 269 19.37 4.91 -2.30
N LEU A 270 19.95 4.49 -1.17
CA LEU A 270 19.50 3.36 -0.36
C LEU A 270 19.41 3.72 1.12
N ILE A 271 18.57 3.02 1.86
CA ILE A 271 18.54 3.01 3.34
C ILE A 271 18.32 1.59 3.89
N ARG A 272 18.69 1.37 5.19
CA ARG A 272 18.28 0.19 5.95
C ARG A 272 17.08 0.54 6.81
N PRO A 273 15.92 -0.10 6.63
CA PRO A 273 14.73 0.21 7.42
C PRO A 273 14.61 -0.69 8.67
N GLY A 274 15.69 -0.87 9.42
CA GLY A 274 15.75 -1.90 10.48
C GLY A 274 15.23 -1.48 11.85
N ASN A 275 15.45 -0.21 12.26
CA ASN A 275 15.17 0.29 13.62
C ASN A 275 14.40 1.61 13.55
N LEU A 276 13.30 1.61 12.82
CA LEU A 276 12.49 2.81 12.65
C LEU A 276 11.53 2.96 13.83
N GLU A 277 11.80 3.91 14.72
CA GLU A 277 10.92 4.23 15.84
C GLU A 277 9.86 5.25 15.43
N LEU A 278 8.70 5.22 16.09
CA LEU A 278 7.66 6.22 15.90
C LEU A 278 7.96 7.49 16.68
N TRP A 279 7.74 8.61 16.04
CA TRP A 279 7.88 9.94 16.61
C TRP A 279 6.62 10.77 16.35
N VAL A 280 6.38 11.74 17.21
CA VAL A 280 5.31 12.73 17.06
C VAL A 280 5.93 14.12 17.19
N MET A 281 5.44 15.07 16.41
CA MET A 281 5.77 16.49 16.51
C MET A 281 4.53 17.36 16.29
N ASN A 282 4.59 18.63 16.70
CA ASN A 282 3.60 19.60 16.29
C ASN A 282 3.65 19.89 14.78
N ALA A 283 2.57 20.41 14.21
CA ALA A 283 2.44 20.74 12.79
C ALA A 283 3.53 21.71 12.27
N ASP A 284 4.11 22.53 13.16
CA ASP A 284 5.17 23.48 12.83
C ASP A 284 6.59 22.90 12.93
N GLY A 285 6.71 21.60 13.33
CA GLY A 285 7.97 20.89 13.53
C GLY A 285 8.55 21.01 14.94
N SER A 286 7.87 21.69 15.88
CA SER A 286 8.28 21.78 17.28
C SER A 286 7.85 20.55 18.10
N ASP A 287 8.34 20.43 19.33
CA ASP A 287 7.97 19.39 20.32
C ASP A 287 8.10 17.96 19.78
N LYS A 288 9.25 17.67 19.13
CA LYS A 288 9.55 16.33 18.65
C LYS A 288 9.79 15.38 19.82
N ARG A 289 9.08 14.25 19.81
CA ARG A 289 9.23 13.22 20.85
C ARG A 289 9.10 11.82 20.28
N GLN A 290 9.92 10.92 20.76
CA GLN A 290 9.88 9.51 20.42
C GLN A 290 8.73 8.85 21.18
N VAL A 291 7.92 8.02 20.49
CA VAL A 291 6.75 7.32 21.02
C VAL A 291 7.07 5.86 21.31
N THR A 292 7.79 5.18 20.40
CA THR A 292 8.21 3.79 20.58
C THR A 292 9.70 3.69 20.90
N HIS A 293 10.08 2.65 21.68
CA HIS A 293 11.46 2.37 22.09
C HIS A 293 11.74 0.87 22.03
N ASN A 294 11.26 0.21 20.98
CA ASN A 294 11.26 -1.25 20.88
C ASN A 294 12.42 -1.82 20.05
N GLY A 295 13.19 -0.96 19.34
CA GLY A 295 14.30 -1.36 18.50
C GLY A 295 13.89 -2.21 17.30
N ALA A 296 12.64 -2.12 16.89
CA ALA A 296 12.05 -2.86 15.78
C ALA A 296 11.81 -1.95 14.58
N ALA A 297 11.42 -2.56 13.47
CA ALA A 297 10.91 -1.81 12.32
C ALA A 297 9.43 -1.49 12.55
N ASN A 298 9.09 -0.20 12.67
CA ASN A 298 7.72 0.28 12.83
C ASN A 298 7.31 1.06 11.56
N PHE A 299 6.16 0.69 10.96
CA PHE A 299 5.73 1.23 9.66
C PHE A 299 4.29 1.68 9.67
N GLY A 300 3.97 2.58 8.70
CA GLY A 300 2.62 3.00 8.38
C GLY A 300 1.84 3.49 9.60
N PRO A 301 2.39 4.39 10.44
CA PRO A 301 1.64 4.90 11.58
C PRO A 301 0.46 5.72 11.09
N TYR A 302 -0.70 5.56 11.73
CA TYR A 302 -1.89 6.32 11.42
C TYR A 302 -2.63 6.71 12.70
N TRP A 303 -3.11 7.95 12.78
CA TRP A 303 -3.87 8.42 13.92
C TRP A 303 -5.28 7.83 13.94
N LEU A 304 -5.75 7.45 15.12
CA LEU A 304 -7.16 7.17 15.29
C LEU A 304 -7.96 8.49 15.28
N PRO A 305 -9.26 8.42 14.92
CA PRO A 305 -10.14 9.59 14.94
C PRO A 305 -10.27 10.28 16.31
N ASP A 306 -9.95 9.57 17.40
CA ASP A 306 -9.91 10.13 18.75
C ASP A 306 -8.79 11.16 18.98
N GLY A 307 -7.80 11.23 18.06
CA GLY A 307 -6.66 12.14 18.11
C GLY A 307 -5.68 11.86 19.24
N LYS A 308 -5.73 10.66 19.85
CA LYS A 308 -4.90 10.26 21.00
C LYS A 308 -4.11 8.99 20.76
N ARG A 309 -4.66 8.06 20.00
CA ARG A 309 -4.07 6.75 19.71
C ARG A 309 -3.50 6.72 18.29
N ILE A 310 -2.47 5.91 18.12
CA ILE A 310 -1.80 5.65 16.84
C ILE A 310 -1.85 4.15 16.59
N ILE A 311 -2.32 3.73 15.40
CA ILE A 311 -2.19 2.37 14.91
C ILE A 311 -0.98 2.31 13.98
N PHE A 312 -0.21 1.21 14.03
CA PHE A 312 0.98 1.03 13.21
C PHE A 312 1.30 -0.44 13.01
N ALA A 313 2.16 -0.76 12.07
CA ALA A 313 2.70 -2.10 11.86
C ALA A 313 4.09 -2.22 12.49
N SER A 314 4.39 -3.36 13.12
CA SER A 314 5.71 -3.63 13.70
C SER A 314 6.06 -5.11 13.67
N ASN A 315 7.36 -5.40 13.51
CA ASN A 315 7.91 -6.75 13.65
C ASN A 315 8.42 -7.08 15.06
N MET A 316 8.03 -6.31 16.08
CA MET A 316 8.52 -6.47 17.46
C MET A 316 8.12 -7.80 18.11
N SER A 317 7.07 -8.46 17.63
CA SER A 317 6.56 -9.71 18.21
C SER A 317 7.39 -10.94 17.80
N ASP A 318 8.05 -10.89 16.65
CA ASP A 318 8.86 -11.99 16.15
C ASP A 318 10.26 -11.54 15.72
N THR A 319 11.17 -11.59 16.68
CA THR A 319 12.58 -11.27 16.42
C THR A 319 13.32 -12.33 15.59
N LYS A 320 12.68 -13.49 15.33
CA LYS A 320 13.26 -14.58 14.53
C LYS A 320 12.86 -14.50 13.07
N ASP A 321 11.67 -13.97 12.78
CA ASP A 321 11.22 -13.68 11.43
C ASP A 321 11.05 -12.16 11.23
N PRO A 322 12.07 -11.46 10.74
CA PRO A 322 12.00 -10.02 10.55
C PRO A 322 11.01 -9.60 9.44
N SER A 323 10.44 -10.54 8.70
CA SER A 323 9.42 -10.30 7.70
C SER A 323 7.99 -10.38 8.24
N GLY A 324 7.80 -10.93 9.44
CA GLY A 324 6.51 -10.97 10.14
C GLY A 324 6.18 -9.62 10.76
N PHE A 325 5.06 -9.04 10.37
CA PHE A 325 4.55 -7.78 10.92
C PHE A 325 3.14 -7.95 11.42
N ASP A 326 2.87 -7.34 12.57
CA ASP A 326 1.53 -7.22 13.15
C ASP A 326 1.12 -5.76 13.30
N LEU A 327 -0.17 -5.52 13.41
CA LEU A 327 -0.71 -4.21 13.76
C LEU A 327 -0.73 -4.04 15.29
N TYR A 328 -0.41 -2.84 15.73
CA TYR A 328 -0.40 -2.42 17.12
C TYR A 328 -1.09 -1.09 17.29
N LEU A 329 -1.70 -0.88 18.47
CA LEU A 329 -2.14 0.41 18.97
C LEU A 329 -1.19 0.90 20.07
N ILE A 330 -1.01 2.23 20.14
CA ILE A 330 -0.28 2.90 21.21
C ILE A 330 -0.85 4.30 21.42
N ASN A 331 -0.84 4.79 22.65
CA ASN A 331 -1.12 6.19 22.92
C ASN A 331 0.02 7.08 22.42
N GLU A 332 -0.26 8.33 22.07
CA GLU A 332 0.76 9.27 21.59
C GLU A 332 1.86 9.57 22.63
N ASP A 333 1.64 9.28 23.89
CA ASP A 333 2.62 9.40 24.97
C ASP A 333 3.49 8.14 25.18
N GLY A 334 3.31 7.11 24.34
CA GLY A 334 4.03 5.84 24.40
C GLY A 334 3.45 4.81 25.35
N THR A 335 2.34 5.10 26.03
CA THR A 335 1.64 4.15 26.92
C THR A 335 0.59 3.33 26.17
N GLY A 336 0.05 2.29 26.83
CA GLY A 336 -1.10 1.55 26.29
C GLY A 336 -0.83 0.75 25.02
N LEU A 337 0.41 0.25 24.83
CA LEU A 337 0.75 -0.61 23.70
C LEU A 337 -0.11 -1.87 23.70
N GLU A 338 -0.79 -2.14 22.60
CA GLU A 338 -1.67 -3.29 22.38
C GLU A 338 -1.43 -3.92 21.01
N ARG A 339 -1.31 -5.25 20.94
CA ARG A 339 -1.25 -6.00 19.69
C ARG A 339 -2.65 -6.25 19.16
N ILE A 340 -2.89 -5.94 17.88
CA ILE A 340 -4.19 -6.00 17.22
C ILE A 340 -4.33 -7.22 16.32
N THR A 341 -3.28 -7.57 15.55
CA THR A 341 -3.30 -8.73 14.67
C THR A 341 -2.39 -9.84 15.16
N TYR A 342 -2.75 -11.09 14.82
CA TYR A 342 -2.07 -12.31 15.28
C TYR A 342 -1.85 -13.32 14.15
N TYR A 343 -1.94 -12.89 12.91
CA TYR A 343 -1.64 -13.72 11.76
C TYR A 343 -0.13 -13.95 11.67
N PRO A 344 0.34 -15.22 11.51
CA PRO A 344 1.78 -15.50 11.39
C PRO A 344 2.30 -15.13 9.99
N GLY A 345 2.41 -13.86 9.69
CA GLY A 345 2.84 -13.33 8.40
C GLY A 345 2.94 -11.82 8.42
N PHE A 346 2.44 -11.18 7.38
CA PHE A 346 2.57 -9.73 7.19
C PHE A 346 1.22 -9.04 7.26
N ASP A 347 1.04 -8.15 8.22
CA ASP A 347 -0.05 -7.20 8.35
C ASP A 347 0.53 -5.79 8.48
N ALA A 348 0.20 -4.87 7.57
CA ALA A 348 0.79 -3.53 7.56
C ALA A 348 -0.12 -2.47 6.93
N PHE A 349 0.30 -1.21 7.01
CA PHE A 349 -0.36 -0.03 6.42
C PHE A 349 -1.82 0.12 6.84
N PRO A 350 -2.10 0.18 8.16
CA PRO A 350 -3.46 0.34 8.65
C PRO A 350 -3.96 1.77 8.47
N MET A 351 -5.24 1.92 8.12
CA MET A 351 -5.92 3.21 8.17
C MET A 351 -7.37 3.05 8.66
N PHE A 352 -7.79 3.90 9.57
CA PHE A 352 -9.19 4.00 9.98
C PHE A 352 -10.04 4.82 9.01
N SER A 353 -11.31 4.43 8.86
CA SER A 353 -12.33 5.31 8.28
C SER A 353 -12.49 6.59 9.11
N SER A 354 -13.08 7.62 8.51
CA SER A 354 -13.24 8.93 9.16
C SER A 354 -14.09 8.88 10.43
N ASP A 355 -15.01 7.93 10.51
CA ASP A 355 -15.87 7.69 11.68
C ASP A 355 -15.26 6.69 12.69
N GLY A 356 -14.10 6.12 12.39
CA GLY A 356 -13.40 5.16 13.24
C GLY A 356 -14.02 3.77 13.30
N LYS A 357 -15.05 3.49 12.47
CA LYS A 357 -15.79 2.21 12.53
C LYS A 357 -15.24 1.14 11.62
N LYS A 358 -14.32 1.47 10.74
CA LYS A 358 -13.69 0.52 9.82
C LYS A 358 -12.18 0.68 9.86
N LEU A 359 -11.49 -0.45 9.69
CA LEU A 359 -10.06 -0.52 9.49
C LEU A 359 -9.78 -1.17 8.14
N VAL A 360 -8.92 -0.54 7.34
CA VAL A 360 -8.31 -1.15 6.15
C VAL A 360 -6.84 -1.40 6.43
N TRP A 361 -6.30 -2.53 5.94
CA TRP A 361 -4.88 -2.85 6.03
C TRP A 361 -4.44 -3.76 4.90
N SER A 362 -3.14 -3.89 4.70
CA SER A 362 -2.53 -4.85 3.77
C SER A 362 -2.09 -6.10 4.52
N SER A 363 -2.34 -7.28 3.94
CA SER A 363 -1.97 -8.56 4.55
C SER A 363 -1.61 -9.59 3.48
N ASN A 364 -0.67 -10.49 3.81
CA ASN A 364 -0.41 -11.67 2.99
C ASN A 364 -1.22 -12.90 3.44
N ARG A 365 -2.17 -12.73 4.39
CA ARG A 365 -3.15 -13.78 4.73
C ARG A 365 -3.94 -14.17 3.48
N ASN A 366 -4.21 -15.46 3.32
CA ASN A 366 -4.87 -16.02 2.14
C ASN A 366 -4.09 -15.89 0.82
N GLY A 367 -2.87 -15.35 0.82
CA GLY A 367 -2.01 -15.28 -0.36
C GLY A 367 -1.76 -16.67 -0.97
N ARG A 368 -1.68 -16.73 -2.29
CA ARG A 368 -1.47 -17.97 -3.08
C ARG A 368 -0.05 -18.08 -3.63
N ALA A 369 0.64 -16.98 -3.70
CA ALA A 369 2.00 -16.88 -4.20
C ALA A 369 2.93 -16.20 -3.19
N PRO A 370 4.24 -16.47 -3.22
CA PRO A 370 5.21 -15.71 -2.45
C PRO A 370 5.07 -14.21 -2.73
N HIS A 371 5.16 -13.40 -1.69
CA HIS A 371 5.04 -11.93 -1.74
C HIS A 371 3.67 -11.39 -2.19
N GLU A 372 2.66 -12.24 -2.35
CA GLU A 372 1.30 -11.76 -2.56
C GLU A 372 0.79 -11.09 -1.28
N THR A 373 0.38 -9.83 -1.40
CA THR A 373 -0.32 -9.08 -0.36
C THR A 373 -1.64 -8.56 -0.89
N ASN A 374 -2.65 -8.54 -0.04
CA ASN A 374 -4.00 -8.12 -0.42
C ASN A 374 -4.54 -7.10 0.58
N ILE A 375 -5.48 -6.29 0.13
CA ILE A 375 -6.19 -5.32 0.97
C ILE A 375 -7.33 -6.02 1.70
N PHE A 376 -7.37 -5.80 3.01
CA PHE A 376 -8.44 -6.27 3.90
C PHE A 376 -9.18 -5.11 4.52
N LEU A 377 -10.45 -5.32 4.80
CA LEU A 377 -11.35 -4.39 5.46
C LEU A 377 -12.08 -5.11 6.59
N ALA A 378 -12.13 -4.50 7.76
CA ALA A 378 -12.90 -4.98 8.90
C ALA A 378 -13.81 -3.88 9.45
N ASP A 379 -14.92 -4.26 10.06
CA ASP A 379 -15.63 -3.41 11.00
C ASP A 379 -14.84 -3.42 12.33
N TRP A 380 -14.59 -2.23 12.90
CA TRP A 380 -13.84 -2.06 14.13
C TRP A 380 -14.76 -2.20 15.35
N VAL A 381 -14.34 -3.00 16.31
CA VAL A 381 -14.99 -3.20 17.61
C VAL A 381 -14.04 -2.71 18.71
N GLU A 382 -14.51 -1.81 19.58
CA GLU A 382 -13.73 -1.29 20.71
C GLU A 382 -13.51 -2.36 21.81
#